data_17f21657849e0313c9fade300c8c9b1a
#
_entry.id   17f21657849e0313c9fade300c8c9b1a
#
_cell.length_a   1.000
_cell.length_b   1.000
_cell.length_c   1.000
_cell.angle_alpha   90.00
_cell.angle_beta   90.00
_cell.angle_gamma   90.00
#
_symmetry.space_group_name_H-M   'P 1'
#
loop_
_entity.id
_entity.type
_entity.pdbx_description
1 polymer ?
#
loop_
_entity_poly.entity_id
_entity_poly.type
_entity_poly.pdbx_seq_one_letter_code
_entity_poly.pdbx_strand_id
1 'polypeptide(L)'
;MQIVAIAAALVVGAVVGVLVAFLLIRRRATVPPAAPAPAPAPVPDSAPPMLARRVLEVMHSAAVVLDPADEVVLANPAARKMGVVRGGRVVIEDLRRLARAARRDGEARHTVVDTRGRLGREPIAVSARVAPLLDSGYVALLLDDVTEGRRLEAVRRDFVANVSHELKTPVGALTLLAEAVQDAADDPEAIRRFAGRMQHEGTRLGRLVAELIELSRLQGAEPLPSPAVVDVDEIVAEAVDRTRLAAESAGITVVSGGQGRLCVRGNEAQLVTALANLVDNAIAYSPEGTRVAVGTRRRDGYVEISVSDQGIGIAERDLERVFERFYRSDPARSRATGGTGLGLAIVKHIATNHGGGVSVWSVEGSGSTFTLRLPVAGSDVDRQPDDDDEAASVPAETVRAGAPDKRGTL
;
A
#
# COMPACT_ATOMS: atom_id res chain seq x y z
N MET A 1 1.46 -2.02 17.30
CA MET A 1 2.06 -3.32 16.90
C MET A 1 2.04 -4.37 18.01
N GLN A 2 2.32 -4.04 19.26
CA GLN A 2 2.24 -5.02 20.36
C GLN A 2 0.83 -5.60 20.60
N ILE A 3 -0.23 -4.83 20.44
CA ILE A 3 -1.62 -5.27 20.67
C ILE A 3 -2.06 -6.32 19.65
N VAL A 4 -1.67 -6.19 18.37
CA VAL A 4 -2.01 -7.16 17.31
C VAL A 4 -1.24 -8.47 17.49
N ALA A 5 0.01 -8.40 17.94
CA ALA A 5 0.82 -9.58 18.25
C ALA A 5 0.26 -10.35 19.47
N ILE A 6 -0.23 -9.63 20.48
CA ILE A 6 -0.86 -10.21 21.68
C ILE A 6 -2.21 -10.84 21.32
N ALA A 7 -3.02 -10.20 20.47
CA ALA A 7 -4.30 -10.77 20.03
C ALA A 7 -4.09 -12.04 19.17
N ALA A 8 -3.11 -12.06 18.28
CA ALA A 8 -2.75 -13.25 17.51
C ALA A 8 -2.24 -14.39 18.40
N ALA A 9 -1.42 -14.07 19.41
CA ALA A 9 -0.93 -15.06 20.37
C ALA A 9 -2.06 -15.64 21.24
N LEU A 10 -3.06 -14.83 21.62
CA LEU A 10 -4.23 -15.30 22.40
C LEU A 10 -5.15 -16.21 21.58
N VAL A 11 -5.38 -15.91 20.30
CA VAL A 11 -6.20 -16.75 19.41
C VAL A 11 -5.50 -18.09 19.16
N VAL A 12 -4.20 -18.09 18.89
CA VAL A 12 -3.40 -19.32 18.72
C VAL A 12 -3.36 -20.11 20.03
N GLY A 13 -3.21 -19.46 21.19
CA GLY A 13 -3.27 -20.10 22.50
C GLY A 13 -4.62 -20.72 22.80
N ALA A 14 -5.73 -20.07 22.43
CA ALA A 14 -7.09 -20.61 22.63
C ALA A 14 -7.34 -21.84 21.75
N VAL A 15 -6.92 -21.82 20.47
CA VAL A 15 -7.06 -22.97 19.57
C VAL A 15 -6.23 -24.17 20.02
N VAL A 16 -4.98 -23.93 20.44
CA VAL A 16 -4.12 -24.98 21.00
C VAL A 16 -4.67 -25.48 22.34
N GLY A 17 -5.18 -24.59 23.20
CA GLY A 17 -5.81 -24.94 24.48
C GLY A 17 -7.05 -25.81 24.30
N VAL A 18 -7.93 -25.52 23.36
CA VAL A 18 -9.12 -26.32 23.01
C VAL A 18 -8.70 -27.68 22.47
N LEU A 19 -7.67 -27.75 21.61
CA LEU A 19 -7.17 -29.02 21.08
C LEU A 19 -6.54 -29.90 22.18
N VAL A 20 -5.76 -29.30 23.06
CA VAL A 20 -5.15 -29.99 24.22
C VAL A 20 -6.21 -30.43 25.24
N ALA A 21 -7.21 -29.60 25.56
CA ALA A 21 -8.32 -29.96 26.45
C ALA A 21 -9.14 -31.12 25.86
N PHE A 22 -9.42 -31.13 24.57
CA PHE A 22 -10.09 -32.22 23.88
C PHE A 22 -9.29 -33.53 23.94
N LEU A 23 -7.96 -33.46 23.78
CA LEU A 23 -7.05 -34.61 23.91
C LEU A 23 -6.97 -35.13 25.35
N LEU A 24 -6.99 -34.26 26.37
CA LEU A 24 -6.96 -34.65 27.79
C LEU A 24 -8.28 -35.22 28.29
N ILE A 25 -9.42 -34.71 27.82
CA ILE A 25 -10.75 -35.26 28.14
C ILE A 25 -10.89 -36.67 27.57
N ARG A 26 -10.35 -36.93 26.38
CA ARG A 26 -10.35 -38.28 25.78
C ARG A 26 -9.47 -39.30 26.53
N ARG A 27 -8.44 -38.84 27.26
CA ARG A 27 -7.56 -39.72 28.09
C ARG A 27 -8.16 -40.14 29.44
N ARG A 28 -9.23 -39.49 29.93
CA ARG A 28 -9.84 -39.78 31.24
C ARG A 28 -11.09 -40.69 31.20
N ALA A 29 -11.43 -41.24 30.04
CA ALA A 29 -12.46 -42.28 30.02
C ALA A 29 -11.88 -43.60 30.56
N THR A 30 -12.18 -43.86 31.80
CA THR A 30 -11.83 -45.05 32.59
C THR A 30 -12.23 -46.33 31.88
N VAL A 31 -11.30 -47.27 31.86
CA VAL A 31 -11.44 -48.63 31.37
C VAL A 31 -12.27 -49.45 32.37
N PRO A 32 -13.37 -50.10 31.97
CA PRO A 32 -13.92 -51.25 32.67
C PRO A 32 -13.24 -52.57 32.24
N PRO A 33 -13.21 -53.62 33.07
CA PRO A 33 -12.43 -54.83 32.82
C PRO A 33 -12.95 -55.67 31.65
N ALA A 34 -12.02 -56.31 31.00
CA ALA A 34 -12.12 -57.05 29.76
C ALA A 34 -13.15 -58.18 29.72
N ALA A 35 -13.95 -58.19 28.68
CA ALA A 35 -14.56 -59.40 28.12
C ALA A 35 -13.82 -59.78 26.81
N PRO A 36 -13.78 -61.05 26.38
CA PRO A 36 -12.92 -61.54 25.32
C PRO A 36 -13.29 -60.93 23.96
N ALA A 37 -12.25 -60.56 23.20
CA ALA A 37 -12.31 -59.80 21.96
C ALA A 37 -13.08 -60.54 20.84
N PRO A 38 -14.05 -59.88 20.18
CA PRO A 38 -14.42 -60.19 18.80
C PRO A 38 -13.38 -59.56 17.86
N ALA A 39 -13.18 -60.18 16.71
CA ALA A 39 -12.27 -59.76 15.63
C ALA A 39 -12.42 -58.28 15.27
N PRO A 40 -11.32 -57.61 14.83
CA PRO A 40 -11.34 -56.19 14.54
C PRO A 40 -12.34 -55.93 13.41
N ALA A 41 -13.42 -55.23 13.77
CA ALA A 41 -14.30 -54.62 12.78
C ALA A 41 -13.51 -53.54 12.00
N PRO A 42 -13.77 -53.34 10.69
CA PRO A 42 -13.11 -52.30 9.93
C PRO A 42 -13.36 -50.94 10.60
N VAL A 43 -12.27 -50.21 10.85
CA VAL A 43 -12.30 -48.87 11.42
C VAL A 43 -13.19 -48.00 10.51
N PRO A 44 -14.27 -47.41 10.99
CA PRO A 44 -15.08 -46.56 10.16
C PRO A 44 -14.22 -45.37 9.78
N ASP A 45 -14.22 -45.06 8.47
CA ASP A 45 -13.66 -43.84 7.86
C ASP A 45 -14.18 -42.63 8.67
N SER A 46 -13.42 -42.20 9.66
CA SER A 46 -13.83 -41.13 10.56
C SER A 46 -13.70 -39.81 9.83
N ALA A 47 -14.74 -39.46 9.10
CA ALA A 47 -14.92 -38.08 8.66
C ALA A 47 -14.75 -37.16 9.88
N PRO A 48 -14.00 -36.06 9.78
CA PRO A 48 -13.81 -35.15 10.92
C PRO A 48 -15.19 -34.73 11.46
N PRO A 49 -15.33 -34.62 12.81
CA PRO A 49 -16.61 -34.23 13.40
C PRO A 49 -17.16 -32.98 12.71
N MET A 50 -18.47 -32.94 12.47
CA MET A 50 -19.16 -31.86 11.74
C MET A 50 -18.76 -30.46 12.25
N LEU A 51 -18.48 -30.30 13.52
CA LEU A 51 -18.05 -29.07 14.15
C LEU A 51 -16.62 -28.67 13.68
N ALA A 52 -15.67 -29.61 13.67
CA ALA A 52 -14.31 -29.34 13.23
C ALA A 52 -14.26 -28.93 11.75
N ARG A 53 -15.08 -29.59 10.92
CA ARG A 53 -15.23 -29.25 9.50
C ARG A 53 -15.81 -27.86 9.32
N ARG A 54 -16.82 -27.47 10.12
CA ARG A 54 -17.43 -26.14 10.06
C ARG A 54 -16.49 -25.03 10.51
N VAL A 55 -15.67 -25.28 11.55
CA VAL A 55 -14.60 -24.36 11.96
C VAL A 55 -13.61 -24.14 10.83
N LEU A 56 -13.16 -25.19 10.16
CA LEU A 56 -12.23 -25.08 9.04
C LEU A 56 -12.85 -24.35 7.84
N GLU A 57 -14.17 -24.48 7.62
CA GLU A 57 -14.88 -23.77 6.54
C GLU A 57 -14.94 -22.25 6.75
N VAL A 58 -14.97 -21.79 8.00
CA VAL A 58 -15.05 -20.37 8.38
C VAL A 58 -13.65 -19.72 8.50
N MET A 59 -12.59 -20.52 8.62
CA MET A 59 -11.22 -19.98 8.73
C MET A 59 -10.79 -19.23 7.47
N HIS A 60 -10.22 -18.04 7.68
CA HIS A 60 -9.63 -17.22 6.59
C HIS A 60 -8.30 -17.81 6.13
N SER A 61 -7.54 -18.44 7.02
CA SER A 61 -6.30 -19.14 6.67
C SER A 61 -6.62 -20.40 5.86
N ALA A 62 -5.85 -20.64 4.82
CA ALA A 62 -5.97 -21.86 4.03
C ALA A 62 -5.50 -23.07 4.88
N ALA A 63 -6.34 -24.09 5.00
CA ALA A 63 -6.04 -25.30 5.73
C ALA A 63 -6.13 -26.52 4.80
N VAL A 64 -5.07 -27.33 4.82
CA VAL A 64 -4.97 -28.56 4.02
C VAL A 64 -4.48 -29.69 4.90
N VAL A 65 -5.06 -30.87 4.80
CA VAL A 65 -4.58 -32.11 5.43
C VAL A 65 -4.17 -33.09 4.35
N LEU A 66 -2.94 -33.60 4.46
CA LEU A 66 -2.38 -34.62 3.61
C LEU A 66 -2.33 -35.96 4.31
N ASP A 67 -2.61 -37.01 3.57
CA ASP A 67 -2.40 -38.40 3.99
C ASP A 67 -0.92 -38.85 3.85
N PRO A 68 -0.58 -40.08 4.23
CA PRO A 68 0.77 -40.62 4.05
C PRO A 68 1.24 -40.73 2.59
N ALA A 69 0.30 -40.72 1.60
CA ALA A 69 0.58 -40.75 0.17
C ALA A 69 0.71 -39.36 -0.47
N ASP A 70 0.70 -38.26 0.35
CA ASP A 70 0.68 -36.87 -0.09
C ASP A 70 -0.60 -36.47 -0.84
N GLU A 71 -1.69 -37.19 -0.67
CA GLU A 71 -3.00 -36.83 -1.22
C GLU A 71 -3.78 -35.93 -0.24
N VAL A 72 -4.57 -35.02 -0.81
CA VAL A 72 -5.36 -34.07 -0.01
C VAL A 72 -6.63 -34.74 0.50
N VAL A 73 -6.68 -35.02 1.79
CA VAL A 73 -7.87 -35.56 2.48
C VAL A 73 -8.86 -34.45 2.82
N LEU A 74 -8.34 -33.27 3.16
CA LEU A 74 -9.15 -32.13 3.53
C LEU A 74 -8.52 -30.84 2.98
N ALA A 75 -9.35 -29.98 2.39
CA ALA A 75 -8.98 -28.62 2.02
C ALA A 75 -10.19 -27.72 2.26
N ASN A 76 -9.97 -26.63 2.98
CA ASN A 76 -11.02 -25.64 3.21
C ASN A 76 -11.23 -24.72 1.97
N PRO A 77 -12.28 -23.89 1.94
CA PRO A 77 -12.54 -22.98 0.85
C PRO A 77 -11.38 -22.00 0.57
N ALA A 78 -10.69 -21.51 1.61
CA ALA A 78 -9.56 -20.61 1.48
C ALA A 78 -8.38 -21.26 0.74
N ALA A 79 -8.06 -22.53 1.01
CA ALA A 79 -7.01 -23.28 0.32
C ALA A 79 -7.32 -23.46 -1.19
N ARG A 80 -8.59 -23.69 -1.52
CA ARG A 80 -9.03 -23.79 -2.92
C ARG A 80 -8.96 -22.44 -3.62
N LYS A 81 -9.42 -21.35 -2.97
CA LYS A 81 -9.37 -19.98 -3.49
C LYS A 81 -7.92 -19.53 -3.74
N MET A 82 -7.02 -19.84 -2.83
CA MET A 82 -5.56 -19.55 -2.94
C MET A 82 -4.93 -20.35 -4.10
N GLY A 83 -5.55 -21.43 -4.56
CA GLY A 83 -5.06 -22.25 -5.67
C GLY A 83 -3.91 -23.19 -5.30
N VAL A 84 -3.67 -23.42 -4.02
CA VAL A 84 -2.61 -24.32 -3.53
C VAL A 84 -2.96 -25.80 -3.70
N VAL A 85 -4.23 -26.12 -3.90
CA VAL A 85 -4.73 -27.48 -4.13
C VAL A 85 -5.35 -27.59 -5.52
N ARG A 86 -4.94 -28.59 -6.30
CA ARG A 86 -5.53 -28.92 -7.60
C ARG A 86 -5.45 -30.42 -7.85
N GLY A 87 -6.55 -31.03 -8.32
CA GLY A 87 -6.61 -32.47 -8.62
C GLY A 87 -6.28 -33.36 -7.42
N GLY A 88 -6.72 -32.99 -6.19
CA GLY A 88 -6.46 -33.79 -4.98
C GLY A 88 -5.01 -33.68 -4.45
N ARG A 89 -4.18 -32.78 -4.98
CA ARG A 89 -2.79 -32.63 -4.58
C ARG A 89 -2.40 -31.18 -4.35
N VAL A 90 -1.42 -30.96 -3.46
CA VAL A 90 -0.80 -29.64 -3.27
C VAL A 90 0.10 -29.35 -4.47
N VAL A 91 -0.12 -28.18 -5.10
CA VAL A 91 0.58 -27.80 -6.35
C VAL A 91 2.02 -27.33 -6.10
N ILE A 92 2.28 -26.75 -4.92
CA ILE A 92 3.56 -26.15 -4.57
C ILE A 92 4.51 -27.25 -4.07
N GLU A 93 5.58 -27.53 -4.82
CA GLU A 93 6.54 -28.59 -4.49
C GLU A 93 7.23 -28.37 -3.15
N ASP A 94 7.55 -27.13 -2.82
CA ASP A 94 8.21 -26.77 -1.56
C ASP A 94 7.33 -27.16 -0.35
N LEU A 95 6.02 -26.99 -0.43
CA LEU A 95 5.07 -27.41 0.61
C LEU A 95 5.03 -28.93 0.75
N ARG A 96 5.07 -29.66 -0.38
CA ARG A 96 5.12 -31.14 -0.37
C ARG A 96 6.41 -31.65 0.27
N ARG A 97 7.56 -31.02 -0.06
CA ARG A 97 8.86 -31.35 0.57
C ARG A 97 8.83 -31.13 2.07
N LEU A 98 8.26 -30.01 2.52
CA LEU A 98 8.10 -29.71 3.94
C LEU A 98 7.17 -30.68 4.64
N ALA A 99 6.05 -31.07 4.02
CA ALA A 99 5.14 -32.08 4.57
C ALA A 99 5.82 -33.42 4.79
N ARG A 100 6.59 -33.88 3.78
CA ARG A 100 7.39 -35.12 3.90
C ARG A 100 8.46 -35.04 4.98
N ALA A 101 9.13 -33.89 5.14
CA ALA A 101 10.10 -33.67 6.19
C ALA A 101 9.43 -33.70 7.58
N ALA A 102 8.36 -32.93 7.78
CA ALA A 102 7.62 -32.91 9.03
C ALA A 102 7.08 -34.31 9.44
N ARG A 103 6.67 -35.11 8.44
CA ARG A 103 6.23 -36.50 8.67
C ARG A 103 7.36 -37.42 9.15
N ARG A 104 8.57 -37.26 8.59
CA ARG A 104 9.73 -38.08 8.97
C ARG A 104 10.27 -37.76 10.35
N ASP A 105 10.36 -36.46 10.64
CA ASP A 105 11.05 -35.96 11.83
C ASP A 105 10.09 -35.79 13.03
N GLY A 106 8.78 -35.81 12.77
CA GLY A 106 7.76 -35.57 13.80
C GLY A 106 7.66 -34.11 14.27
N GLU A 107 8.41 -33.18 13.65
CA GLU A 107 8.50 -31.79 14.06
C GLU A 107 7.67 -30.87 13.20
N ALA A 108 7.01 -29.90 13.85
CA ALA A 108 6.31 -28.82 13.15
C ALA A 108 7.33 -27.86 12.53
N ARG A 109 7.06 -27.42 11.29
CA ARG A 109 7.91 -26.51 10.53
C ARG A 109 7.14 -25.27 10.10
N HIS A 110 7.86 -24.14 10.09
CA HIS A 110 7.32 -22.87 9.59
C HIS A 110 8.28 -22.31 8.54
N THR A 111 7.74 -21.88 7.41
CA THR A 111 8.51 -21.24 6.34
C THR A 111 7.63 -20.28 5.54
N VAL A 112 8.27 -19.42 4.76
CA VAL A 112 7.57 -18.61 3.77
C VAL A 112 8.02 -19.06 2.38
N VAL A 113 7.08 -19.38 1.52
CA VAL A 113 7.29 -19.86 0.16
C VAL A 113 6.75 -18.85 -0.82
N ASP A 114 7.58 -18.42 -1.78
CA ASP A 114 7.15 -17.58 -2.89
C ASP A 114 6.60 -18.47 -4.01
N THR A 115 5.32 -18.32 -4.31
CA THR A 115 4.71 -19.02 -5.43
C THR A 115 5.08 -18.29 -6.71
N ARG A 116 5.80 -18.94 -7.60
CA ARG A 116 6.00 -18.40 -8.96
C ARG A 116 4.64 -18.40 -9.65
N GLY A 117 4.15 -17.20 -10.00
CA GLY A 117 2.86 -17.02 -10.65
C GLY A 117 2.73 -17.95 -11.86
N ARG A 118 1.78 -18.88 -11.82
CA ARG A 118 1.42 -19.69 -12.98
C ARG A 118 0.53 -18.85 -13.87
N LEU A 119 1.01 -18.56 -15.08
CA LEU A 119 0.25 -17.98 -16.20
C LEU A 119 -0.73 -16.88 -15.78
N GLY A 120 -0.26 -15.63 -15.70
CA GLY A 120 -1.11 -14.45 -15.59
C GLY A 120 -1.57 -14.07 -14.16
N ARG A 121 -1.12 -14.76 -13.10
CA ARG A 121 -1.33 -14.34 -11.72
C ARG A 121 -0.02 -13.82 -11.14
N GLU A 122 -0.10 -12.74 -10.41
CA GLU A 122 1.04 -12.23 -9.64
C GLU A 122 1.57 -13.29 -8.66
N PRO A 123 2.90 -13.36 -8.44
CA PRO A 123 3.47 -14.26 -7.43
C PRO A 123 2.97 -13.85 -6.03
N ILE A 124 2.50 -14.83 -5.26
CA ILE A 124 2.08 -14.63 -3.88
C ILE A 124 3.11 -15.23 -2.92
N ALA A 125 3.34 -14.57 -1.80
CA ALA A 125 4.15 -15.08 -0.70
C ALA A 125 3.24 -15.77 0.31
N VAL A 126 3.45 -17.07 0.52
CA VAL A 126 2.63 -17.89 1.42
C VAL A 126 3.43 -18.25 2.66
N SER A 127 2.99 -17.80 3.81
CA SER A 127 3.48 -18.28 5.11
C SER A 127 2.87 -19.65 5.36
N ALA A 128 3.69 -20.67 5.49
CA ALA A 128 3.26 -22.06 5.67
C ALA A 128 3.71 -22.60 7.01
N ARG A 129 2.76 -23.05 7.82
CA ARG A 129 3.01 -23.86 9.00
C ARG A 129 2.58 -25.29 8.70
N VAL A 130 3.53 -26.21 8.82
CA VAL A 130 3.35 -27.63 8.51
C VAL A 130 3.58 -28.42 9.79
N ALA A 131 2.62 -29.22 10.21
CA ALA A 131 2.71 -30.00 11.43
C ALA A 131 2.18 -31.42 11.23
N PRO A 132 2.87 -32.46 11.74
CA PRO A 132 2.35 -33.83 11.74
C PRO A 132 1.13 -33.91 12.69
N LEU A 133 0.15 -34.71 12.30
CA LEU A 133 -1.05 -34.97 13.10
C LEU A 133 -0.93 -36.33 13.77
N LEU A 134 -0.45 -36.37 15.01
CA LEU A 134 -0.23 -37.59 15.77
C LEU A 134 0.68 -38.59 15.01
N ASP A 135 0.75 -39.84 15.50
CA ASP A 135 1.54 -40.91 14.84
C ASP A 135 0.80 -41.57 13.66
N SER A 136 -0.15 -40.84 13.08
CA SER A 136 -1.03 -41.35 12.00
C SER A 136 -0.44 -41.16 10.59
N GLY A 137 0.72 -40.48 10.45
CA GLY A 137 1.31 -40.15 9.17
C GLY A 137 0.62 -39.02 8.40
N TYR A 138 -0.48 -38.47 8.94
CA TYR A 138 -1.13 -37.28 8.37
C TYR A 138 -0.39 -36.01 8.73
N VAL A 139 -0.46 -35.01 7.82
CA VAL A 139 0.20 -33.69 8.00
C VAL A 139 -0.81 -32.59 7.72
N ALA A 140 -0.88 -31.65 8.65
CA ALA A 140 -1.67 -30.42 8.45
C ALA A 140 -0.77 -29.31 7.92
N LEU A 141 -1.27 -28.57 6.92
CA LEU A 141 -0.68 -27.35 6.40
C LEU A 141 -1.65 -26.20 6.69
N LEU A 142 -1.17 -25.17 7.40
CA LEU A 142 -1.86 -23.89 7.58
C LEU A 142 -1.10 -22.85 6.76
N LEU A 143 -1.81 -22.17 5.88
CA LEU A 143 -1.21 -21.29 4.88
C LEU A 143 -1.89 -19.93 4.92
N ASP A 144 -1.09 -18.86 5.04
CA ASP A 144 -1.55 -17.49 5.04
C ASP A 144 -0.89 -16.74 3.88
N ASP A 145 -1.68 -15.94 3.15
CA ASP A 145 -1.13 -15.00 2.18
C ASP A 145 -0.52 -13.82 2.92
N VAL A 146 0.80 -13.70 2.85
CA VAL A 146 1.57 -12.62 3.47
C VAL A 146 2.18 -11.66 2.44
N THR A 147 1.69 -11.72 1.20
CA THR A 147 2.22 -10.94 0.08
C THR A 147 2.19 -9.45 0.37
N GLU A 148 1.04 -8.94 0.77
CA GLU A 148 0.86 -7.52 1.05
C GLU A 148 1.69 -7.06 2.26
N GLY A 149 1.67 -7.84 3.34
CA GLY A 149 2.49 -7.56 4.54
C GLY A 149 3.99 -7.51 4.22
N ARG A 150 4.49 -8.44 3.40
CA ARG A 150 5.90 -8.46 2.97
C ARG A 150 6.23 -7.30 2.02
N ARG A 151 5.32 -6.97 1.09
CA ARG A 151 5.49 -5.79 0.23
C ARG A 151 5.61 -4.51 1.08
N LEU A 152 4.73 -4.34 2.06
CA LEU A 152 4.75 -3.18 2.95
C LEU A 152 6.04 -3.13 3.78
N GLU A 153 6.48 -4.27 4.31
CA GLU A 153 7.74 -4.36 5.08
C GLU A 153 8.98 -4.11 4.22
N ALA A 154 9.00 -4.61 2.97
CA ALA A 154 10.06 -4.32 2.01
C ALA A 154 10.12 -2.82 1.71
N VAL A 155 8.99 -2.21 1.36
CA VAL A 155 8.89 -0.74 1.11
C VAL A 155 9.36 0.07 2.33
N ARG A 156 9.03 -0.37 3.55
CA ARG A 156 9.49 0.28 4.78
C ARG A 156 10.99 0.15 4.99
N ARG A 157 11.55 -1.02 4.73
CA ARG A 157 13.00 -1.27 4.85
C ARG A 157 13.80 -0.45 3.84
N ASP A 158 13.34 -0.45 2.58
CA ASP A 158 13.95 0.35 1.52
C ASP A 158 13.87 1.84 1.83
N PHE A 159 12.75 2.30 2.39
CA PHE A 159 12.60 3.68 2.85
C PHE A 159 13.66 4.05 3.90
N VAL A 160 13.83 3.25 4.96
CA VAL A 160 14.83 3.52 6.01
C VAL A 160 16.26 3.50 5.45
N ALA A 161 16.56 2.57 4.57
CA ALA A 161 17.87 2.49 3.92
C ALA A 161 18.15 3.75 3.07
N ASN A 162 17.18 4.17 2.24
CA ASN A 162 17.30 5.33 1.38
C ASN A 162 17.40 6.65 2.19
N VAL A 163 16.60 6.81 3.26
CA VAL A 163 16.73 7.94 4.20
C VAL A 163 18.13 8.01 4.76
N SER A 164 18.67 6.89 5.24
CA SER A 164 20.01 6.83 5.81
C SER A 164 21.08 7.24 4.79
N HIS A 165 20.97 6.80 3.56
CA HIS A 165 21.88 7.17 2.48
C HIS A 165 21.78 8.65 2.09
N GLU A 166 20.55 9.18 1.92
CA GLU A 166 20.32 10.57 1.54
C GLU A 166 20.69 11.58 2.66
N LEU A 167 20.68 11.17 3.94
CA LEU A 167 21.19 11.96 5.06
C LEU A 167 22.72 11.89 5.19
N LYS A 168 23.33 10.72 4.99
CA LYS A 168 24.78 10.54 5.17
C LYS A 168 25.60 11.39 4.20
N THR A 169 25.15 11.52 2.97
CA THR A 169 25.87 12.25 1.92
C THR A 169 26.03 13.74 2.23
N PRO A 170 24.97 14.53 2.52
CA PRO A 170 25.12 15.95 2.85
C PRO A 170 25.85 16.17 4.18
N VAL A 171 25.67 15.30 5.18
CA VAL A 171 26.40 15.39 6.46
C VAL A 171 27.90 15.19 6.22
N GLY A 172 28.31 14.20 5.43
CA GLY A 172 29.70 14.01 5.07
C GLY A 172 30.27 15.18 4.27
N ALA A 173 29.49 15.73 3.33
CA ALA A 173 29.92 16.92 2.58
C ALA A 173 30.11 18.15 3.47
N LEU A 174 29.20 18.39 4.43
CA LEU A 174 29.32 19.48 5.41
C LEU A 174 30.57 19.32 6.28
N THR A 175 30.90 18.11 6.72
CA THR A 175 32.11 17.84 7.51
C THR A 175 33.37 18.18 6.71
N LEU A 176 33.47 17.67 5.48
CA LEU A 176 34.62 17.96 4.60
C LEU A 176 34.76 19.44 4.25
N LEU A 177 33.63 20.14 4.03
CA LEU A 177 33.64 21.58 3.76
C LEU A 177 34.07 22.36 4.99
N ALA A 178 33.70 21.93 6.20
CA ALA A 178 34.13 22.56 7.44
C ALA A 178 35.66 22.40 7.67
N GLU A 179 36.22 21.22 7.38
CA GLU A 179 37.66 20.99 7.38
C GLU A 179 38.36 21.88 6.35
N ALA A 180 37.83 21.95 5.13
CA ALA A 180 38.38 22.79 4.06
C ALA A 180 38.35 24.30 4.42
N VAL A 181 37.35 24.78 5.18
CA VAL A 181 37.32 26.15 5.71
C VAL A 181 38.44 26.38 6.72
N GLN A 182 38.71 25.40 7.59
CA GLN A 182 39.81 25.50 8.58
C GLN A 182 41.18 25.51 7.89
N ASP A 183 41.38 24.68 6.88
CA ASP A 183 42.64 24.62 6.13
C ASP A 183 42.89 25.87 5.26
N ALA A 184 41.82 26.57 4.85
CA ALA A 184 41.90 27.78 4.04
C ALA A 184 41.95 29.08 4.85
N ALA A 185 42.44 29.05 6.11
CA ALA A 185 42.40 30.17 7.04
C ALA A 185 43.00 31.48 6.46
N ASP A 186 44.00 31.38 5.59
CA ASP A 186 44.69 32.52 4.98
C ASP A 186 44.11 32.88 3.57
N ASP A 187 43.04 32.20 3.09
CA ASP A 187 42.39 32.46 1.80
C ASP A 187 40.93 32.87 1.99
N PRO A 188 40.60 34.16 2.09
CA PRO A 188 39.24 34.64 2.32
C PRO A 188 38.26 34.28 1.15
N GLU A 189 38.75 34.08 -0.08
CA GLU A 189 37.91 33.70 -1.23
C GLU A 189 37.54 32.23 -1.12
N ALA A 190 38.50 31.37 -0.77
CA ALA A 190 38.23 29.94 -0.53
C ALA A 190 37.23 29.75 0.62
N ILE A 191 37.39 30.48 1.74
CA ILE A 191 36.45 30.46 2.86
C ILE A 191 35.05 30.83 2.42
N ARG A 192 34.84 31.93 1.67
CA ARG A 192 33.51 32.32 1.19
C ARG A 192 32.91 31.29 0.28
N ARG A 193 33.68 30.68 -0.62
CA ARG A 193 33.24 29.63 -1.54
C ARG A 193 32.82 28.38 -0.78
N PHE A 194 33.59 27.92 0.21
CA PHE A 194 33.24 26.75 1.02
C PHE A 194 32.05 27.02 1.95
N ALA A 195 31.97 28.19 2.59
CA ALA A 195 30.83 28.58 3.39
C ALA A 195 29.54 28.67 2.58
N GLY A 196 29.57 29.18 1.34
CA GLY A 196 28.43 29.15 0.42
C GLY A 196 27.97 27.76 0.06
N ARG A 197 28.90 26.82 -0.17
CA ARG A 197 28.57 25.41 -0.39
C ARG A 197 27.98 24.75 0.86
N MET A 198 28.50 25.04 2.05
CA MET A 198 27.94 24.56 3.31
C MET A 198 26.51 25.04 3.51
N GLN A 199 26.24 26.32 3.22
CA GLN A 199 24.89 26.89 3.30
C GLN A 199 23.92 26.17 2.34
N HIS A 200 24.36 25.90 1.11
CA HIS A 200 23.57 25.15 0.13
C HIS A 200 23.24 23.74 0.59
N GLU A 201 24.24 22.98 1.11
CA GLU A 201 24.02 21.62 1.63
C GLU A 201 23.15 21.62 2.90
N GLY A 202 23.31 22.64 3.77
CA GLY A 202 22.47 22.83 4.96
C GLY A 202 20.99 23.07 4.59
N THR A 203 20.74 23.93 3.61
CA THR A 203 19.39 24.21 3.09
C THR A 203 18.77 22.94 2.48
N ARG A 204 19.54 22.19 1.70
CA ARG A 204 19.10 20.91 1.12
C ARG A 204 18.76 19.88 2.19
N LEU A 205 19.58 19.76 3.23
CA LEU A 205 19.34 18.86 4.36
C LEU A 205 18.07 19.25 5.12
N GLY A 206 17.85 20.55 5.37
CA GLY A 206 16.64 21.06 6.00
C GLY A 206 15.38 20.70 5.21
N ARG A 207 15.41 20.84 3.88
CA ARG A 207 14.31 20.45 3.00
C ARG A 207 14.04 18.95 3.09
N LEU A 208 15.09 18.12 3.02
CA LEU A 208 14.93 16.66 3.13
C LEU A 208 14.28 16.26 4.46
N VAL A 209 14.69 16.86 5.58
CA VAL A 209 14.09 16.59 6.90
C VAL A 209 12.63 17.03 6.94
N ALA A 210 12.28 18.20 6.39
CA ALA A 210 10.90 18.68 6.33
C ALA A 210 10.01 17.73 5.51
N GLU A 211 10.46 17.28 4.35
CA GLU A 211 9.73 16.32 3.51
C GLU A 211 9.57 14.94 4.17
N LEU A 212 10.57 14.49 4.94
CA LEU A 212 10.48 13.25 5.72
C LEU A 212 9.44 13.36 6.84
N ILE A 213 9.40 14.49 7.55
CA ILE A 213 8.40 14.74 8.60
C ILE A 213 6.99 14.76 7.97
N GLU A 214 6.83 15.47 6.85
CA GLU A 214 5.54 15.52 6.13
C GLU A 214 5.09 14.14 5.68
N LEU A 215 5.97 13.37 5.05
CA LEU A 215 5.68 12.01 4.64
C LEU A 215 5.35 11.09 5.83
N SER A 216 6.01 11.26 6.96
CA SER A 216 5.73 10.51 8.19
C SER A 216 4.35 10.84 8.76
N ARG A 217 3.95 12.13 8.76
CA ARG A 217 2.60 12.56 9.18
C ARG A 217 1.52 12.00 8.28
N LEU A 218 1.74 12.00 6.98
CA LEU A 218 0.81 11.45 5.99
C LEU A 218 0.65 9.93 6.11
N GLN A 219 1.63 9.20 6.63
CA GLN A 219 1.59 7.74 6.84
C GLN A 219 1.01 7.34 8.20
N GLY A 220 0.97 8.25 9.17
CA GLY A 220 0.26 8.05 10.42
C GLY A 220 -1.23 7.88 10.10
N ALA A 221 -1.84 6.81 10.61
CA ALA A 221 -3.26 6.51 10.41
C ALA A 221 -4.20 7.46 11.20
N GLU A 222 -3.84 8.74 11.33
CA GLU A 222 -4.80 9.73 11.78
C GLU A 222 -5.74 10.02 10.61
N PRO A 223 -7.05 9.77 10.80
CA PRO A 223 -8.03 10.20 9.82
C PRO A 223 -7.78 11.69 9.52
N LEU A 224 -7.88 12.07 8.25
CA LEU A 224 -7.89 13.50 7.90
C LEU A 224 -8.80 14.22 8.89
N PRO A 225 -8.36 15.26 9.60
CA PRO A 225 -9.27 16.10 10.36
C PRO A 225 -10.38 16.51 9.39
N SER A 226 -11.64 16.41 9.84
CA SER A 226 -12.87 16.49 9.02
C SER A 226 -12.67 17.28 7.73
N PRO A 227 -12.74 16.64 6.55
CA PRO A 227 -12.39 17.29 5.29
C PRO A 227 -13.30 18.49 5.03
N ALA A 228 -12.74 19.69 5.00
CA ALA A 228 -13.45 20.90 4.68
C ALA A 228 -13.69 21.03 3.16
N VAL A 229 -14.68 21.81 2.77
CA VAL A 229 -14.81 22.25 1.38
C VAL A 229 -13.81 23.38 1.17
N VAL A 230 -12.91 23.22 0.21
CA VAL A 230 -11.81 24.14 -0.07
C VAL A 230 -11.95 24.66 -1.51
N ASP A 231 -11.71 25.95 -1.68
CA ASP A 231 -11.70 26.59 -3.01
C ASP A 231 -10.36 26.27 -3.71
N VAL A 232 -10.46 25.82 -4.95
CA VAL A 232 -9.28 25.45 -5.75
C VAL A 232 -8.49 26.70 -6.17
N ASP A 233 -9.15 27.84 -6.36
CA ASP A 233 -8.49 29.08 -6.72
C ASP A 233 -7.60 29.58 -5.56
N GLU A 234 -7.99 29.38 -4.29
CA GLU A 234 -7.19 29.68 -3.10
C GLU A 234 -5.97 28.77 -3.01
N ILE A 235 -6.15 27.45 -3.24
CA ILE A 235 -5.04 26.48 -3.28
C ILE A 235 -4.02 26.87 -4.34
N VAL A 236 -4.48 27.23 -5.54
CA VAL A 236 -3.58 27.63 -6.66
C VAL A 236 -2.83 28.92 -6.33
N ALA A 237 -3.53 29.94 -5.81
CA ALA A 237 -2.93 31.20 -5.44
C ALA A 237 -1.82 31.03 -4.39
N GLU A 238 -2.11 30.31 -3.31
CA GLU A 238 -1.15 30.05 -2.23
C GLU A 238 0.05 29.22 -2.71
N ALA A 239 -0.16 28.17 -3.53
CA ALA A 239 0.93 27.35 -4.07
C ALA A 239 1.85 28.16 -4.99
N VAL A 240 1.28 29.03 -5.85
CA VAL A 240 2.06 29.91 -6.74
C VAL A 240 2.84 30.94 -5.91
N ASP A 241 2.22 31.52 -4.86
CA ASP A 241 2.93 32.49 -4.00
C ASP A 241 4.10 31.85 -3.26
N ARG A 242 3.94 30.63 -2.73
CA ARG A 242 5.03 29.88 -2.05
C ARG A 242 6.22 29.62 -2.96
N THR A 243 5.99 29.43 -4.26
CA THR A 243 7.05 29.10 -5.22
C THR A 243 7.62 30.32 -5.95
N ARG A 244 7.07 31.52 -5.70
CA ARG A 244 7.41 32.77 -6.40
C ARG A 244 8.90 33.08 -6.35
N LEU A 245 9.53 33.06 -5.19
CA LEU A 245 10.97 33.37 -5.06
C LEU A 245 11.85 32.37 -5.82
N ALA A 246 11.47 31.10 -5.81
CA ALA A 246 12.19 30.08 -6.58
C ALA A 246 12.05 30.32 -8.09
N ALA A 247 10.86 30.66 -8.58
CA ALA A 247 10.61 30.99 -9.96
C ALA A 247 11.39 32.23 -10.42
N GLU A 248 11.36 33.31 -9.64
CA GLU A 248 12.13 34.54 -9.90
C GLU A 248 13.64 34.27 -9.95
N SER A 249 14.17 33.48 -9.01
CA SER A 249 15.59 33.11 -8.97
C SER A 249 16.01 32.24 -10.15
N ALA A 250 15.08 31.44 -10.70
CA ALA A 250 15.30 30.58 -11.87
C ALA A 250 15.01 31.31 -13.21
N GLY A 251 14.56 32.56 -13.19
CA GLY A 251 14.15 33.28 -14.39
C GLY A 251 12.91 32.68 -15.09
N ILE A 252 12.00 32.05 -14.33
CA ILE A 252 10.83 31.35 -14.85
C ILE A 252 9.55 32.12 -14.53
N THR A 253 8.65 32.25 -15.50
CA THR A 253 7.35 32.88 -15.32
C THR A 253 6.29 31.83 -15.00
N VAL A 254 5.70 31.87 -13.81
CA VAL A 254 4.57 31.03 -13.44
C VAL A 254 3.26 31.76 -13.77
N VAL A 255 2.37 31.11 -14.53
CA VAL A 255 1.06 31.64 -14.89
C VAL A 255 -0.03 30.67 -14.43
N SER A 256 -1.13 31.18 -13.92
CA SER A 256 -2.29 30.39 -13.52
C SER A 256 -3.54 30.83 -14.27
N GLY A 257 -4.45 29.89 -14.55
CA GLY A 257 -5.72 30.16 -15.20
C GLY A 257 -6.58 28.90 -15.32
N GLY A 258 -7.78 29.07 -15.86
CA GLY A 258 -8.70 27.94 -16.08
C GLY A 258 -10.12 28.23 -15.62
N GLN A 259 -10.84 27.19 -15.24
CA GLN A 259 -12.20 27.29 -14.74
C GLN A 259 -12.17 27.69 -13.25
N GLY A 260 -12.74 28.84 -12.92
CA GLY A 260 -12.88 29.31 -11.54
C GLY A 260 -14.06 28.70 -10.79
N ARG A 261 -14.10 28.94 -9.47
CA ARG A 261 -15.16 28.48 -8.55
C ARG A 261 -15.28 26.95 -8.46
N LEU A 262 -14.17 26.27 -8.53
CA LEU A 262 -14.10 24.83 -8.32
C LEU A 262 -13.81 24.56 -6.84
N CYS A 263 -14.57 23.64 -6.24
CA CYS A 263 -14.38 23.24 -4.86
C CYS A 263 -14.11 21.74 -4.76
N VAL A 264 -13.23 21.37 -3.84
CA VAL A 264 -12.89 19.99 -3.48
C VAL A 264 -13.05 19.78 -1.97
N ARG A 265 -13.19 18.54 -1.53
CA ARG A 265 -13.17 18.21 -0.10
C ARG A 265 -11.77 17.76 0.31
N GLY A 266 -11.21 18.40 1.33
CA GLY A 266 -9.88 18.02 1.77
C GLY A 266 -9.28 18.91 2.84
N ASN A 267 -7.98 18.68 3.09
CA ASN A 267 -7.14 19.52 3.92
C ASN A 267 -6.40 20.51 3.01
N GLU A 268 -6.73 21.80 3.12
CA GLU A 268 -6.17 22.87 2.31
C GLU A 268 -4.62 22.88 2.34
N ALA A 269 -4.03 22.82 3.53
CA ALA A 269 -2.55 22.87 3.67
C ALA A 269 -1.86 21.71 2.95
N GLN A 270 -2.46 20.50 2.96
CA GLN A 270 -1.95 19.35 2.21
C GLN A 270 -2.09 19.55 0.70
N LEU A 271 -3.24 20.05 0.23
CA LEU A 271 -3.47 20.30 -1.18
C LEU A 271 -2.55 21.39 -1.74
N VAL A 272 -2.34 22.47 -0.97
CA VAL A 272 -1.34 23.50 -1.29
C VAL A 272 0.05 22.90 -1.35
N THR A 273 0.43 22.04 -0.38
CA THR A 273 1.72 21.35 -0.38
C THR A 273 1.90 20.47 -1.61
N ALA A 274 0.85 19.73 -2.01
CA ALA A 274 0.91 18.89 -3.21
C ALA A 274 1.13 19.74 -4.48
N LEU A 275 0.38 20.84 -4.63
CA LEU A 275 0.50 21.70 -5.79
C LEU A 275 1.84 22.45 -5.82
N ALA A 276 2.31 22.96 -4.68
CA ALA A 276 3.62 23.59 -4.57
C ALA A 276 4.76 22.65 -4.98
N ASN A 277 4.70 21.37 -4.56
CA ASN A 277 5.67 20.35 -4.99
C ASN A 277 5.66 20.13 -6.52
N LEU A 278 4.49 20.18 -7.16
CA LEU A 278 4.40 20.08 -8.63
C LEU A 278 5.01 21.31 -9.32
N VAL A 279 4.72 22.51 -8.79
CA VAL A 279 5.25 23.77 -9.34
C VAL A 279 6.77 23.88 -9.12
N ASP A 280 7.27 23.55 -7.93
CA ASP A 280 8.71 23.50 -7.63
C ASP A 280 9.44 22.52 -8.56
N ASN A 281 8.85 21.36 -8.81
CA ASN A 281 9.40 20.39 -9.75
C ASN A 281 9.45 20.96 -11.18
N ALA A 282 8.38 21.60 -11.63
CA ALA A 282 8.33 22.26 -12.94
C ALA A 282 9.39 23.36 -13.08
N ILE A 283 9.60 24.18 -12.03
CA ILE A 283 10.64 25.21 -11.99
C ILE A 283 12.05 24.59 -12.05
N ALA A 284 12.30 23.55 -11.24
CA ALA A 284 13.62 22.93 -11.12
C ALA A 284 14.12 22.27 -12.42
N TYR A 285 13.20 21.81 -13.26
CA TYR A 285 13.55 21.10 -14.50
C TYR A 285 13.34 21.93 -15.78
N SER A 286 12.86 23.15 -15.67
CA SER A 286 12.68 24.06 -16.82
C SER A 286 13.93 24.92 -17.06
N PRO A 287 14.27 25.23 -18.31
CA PRO A 287 15.30 26.21 -18.65
C PRO A 287 14.87 27.64 -18.24
N GLU A 288 15.87 28.51 -18.00
CA GLU A 288 15.66 29.93 -17.77
C GLU A 288 14.90 30.58 -18.95
N GLY A 289 14.04 31.54 -18.65
CA GLY A 289 13.25 32.26 -19.65
C GLY A 289 12.00 31.51 -20.14
N THR A 290 11.71 30.31 -19.57
CA THR A 290 10.54 29.52 -19.93
C THR A 290 9.34 29.84 -19.05
N ARG A 291 8.22 29.15 -19.31
CA ARG A 291 6.96 29.34 -18.58
C ARG A 291 6.48 28.03 -17.96
N VAL A 292 6.02 28.12 -16.73
CA VAL A 292 5.24 27.07 -16.04
C VAL A 292 3.77 27.52 -15.99
N ALA A 293 2.85 26.67 -16.46
CA ALA A 293 1.43 26.97 -16.51
C ALA A 293 0.66 26.07 -15.53
N VAL A 294 -0.14 26.69 -14.65
CA VAL A 294 -1.08 25.99 -13.76
C VAL A 294 -2.48 26.18 -14.31
N GLY A 295 -3.15 25.08 -14.66
CA GLY A 295 -4.48 25.10 -15.26
C GLY A 295 -5.50 24.35 -14.38
N THR A 296 -6.75 24.85 -14.29
CA THR A 296 -7.83 24.21 -13.55
C THR A 296 -9.00 23.93 -14.47
N ARG A 297 -9.62 22.74 -14.34
CA ARG A 297 -10.85 22.39 -15.06
C ARG A 297 -11.64 21.33 -14.31
N ARG A 298 -12.95 21.28 -14.55
CA ARG A 298 -13.82 20.18 -14.12
C ARG A 298 -14.00 19.18 -15.25
N ARG A 299 -13.82 17.90 -14.95
CA ARG A 299 -14.05 16.80 -15.89
C ARG A 299 -14.51 15.54 -15.18
N ASP A 300 -15.59 14.92 -15.67
CA ASP A 300 -16.07 13.60 -15.22
C ASP A 300 -16.25 13.48 -13.69
N GLY A 301 -16.79 14.51 -13.03
CA GLY A 301 -16.99 14.51 -11.58
C GLY A 301 -15.73 14.82 -10.76
N TYR A 302 -14.63 15.16 -11.41
CA TYR A 302 -13.37 15.53 -10.77
C TYR A 302 -12.96 16.95 -11.13
N VAL A 303 -12.19 17.57 -10.25
CA VAL A 303 -11.36 18.75 -10.53
C VAL A 303 -9.99 18.24 -10.96
N GLU A 304 -9.51 18.71 -12.09
CA GLU A 304 -8.16 18.48 -12.59
C GLU A 304 -7.37 19.78 -12.45
N ILE A 305 -6.25 19.73 -11.70
CA ILE A 305 -5.27 20.81 -11.59
C ILE A 305 -4.03 20.34 -12.32
N SER A 306 -3.69 20.98 -13.43
CA SER A 306 -2.55 20.63 -14.28
C SER A 306 -1.42 21.61 -14.09
N VAL A 307 -0.19 21.11 -13.96
CA VAL A 307 1.05 21.89 -13.97
C VAL A 307 1.85 21.46 -15.18
N SER A 308 2.03 22.38 -16.12
CA SER A 308 2.76 22.13 -17.37
C SER A 308 4.06 22.93 -17.39
N ASP A 309 5.15 22.26 -17.71
CA ASP A 309 6.49 22.84 -17.86
C ASP A 309 7.02 22.72 -19.31
N GLN A 310 8.05 23.48 -19.61
CA GLN A 310 8.81 23.44 -20.85
C GLN A 310 10.22 22.86 -20.63
N GLY A 311 10.32 21.91 -19.71
CA GLY A 311 11.57 21.32 -19.27
C GLY A 311 12.09 20.22 -20.16
N ILE A 312 13.01 19.44 -19.59
CA ILE A 312 13.69 18.34 -20.29
C ILE A 312 12.77 17.16 -20.60
N GLY A 313 11.57 17.11 -20.05
CA GLY A 313 10.68 15.96 -20.16
C GLY A 313 11.18 14.74 -19.40
N ILE A 314 10.42 13.65 -19.50
CA ILE A 314 10.64 12.38 -18.80
C ILE A 314 10.60 11.25 -19.82
N ALA A 315 11.58 10.36 -19.79
CA ALA A 315 11.60 9.18 -20.64
C ALA A 315 10.44 8.24 -20.30
N GLU A 316 9.85 7.58 -21.30
CA GLU A 316 8.67 6.72 -21.15
C GLU A 316 8.86 5.62 -20.07
N ARG A 317 10.05 5.02 -20.00
CA ARG A 317 10.42 4.00 -19.01
C ARG A 317 10.38 4.50 -17.56
N ASP A 318 10.42 5.82 -17.34
CA ASP A 318 10.50 6.45 -16.01
C ASP A 318 9.15 7.01 -15.55
N LEU A 319 8.14 7.12 -16.44
CA LEU A 319 6.84 7.75 -16.16
C LEU A 319 6.08 7.10 -14.98
N GLU A 320 6.12 5.78 -14.87
CA GLU A 320 5.47 5.09 -13.74
C GLU A 320 6.26 5.24 -12.44
N ARG A 321 7.58 5.38 -12.54
CA ARG A 321 8.51 5.37 -11.42
C ARG A 321 8.75 6.73 -10.78
N VAL A 322 8.47 7.84 -11.48
CA VAL A 322 8.71 9.19 -10.95
C VAL A 322 7.95 9.49 -9.66
N PHE A 323 6.90 8.72 -9.35
CA PHE A 323 6.15 8.81 -8.10
C PHE A 323 6.66 7.86 -7.00
N GLU A 324 7.68 7.05 -7.27
CA GLU A 324 8.34 6.23 -6.25
C GLU A 324 9.19 7.13 -5.33
N ARG A 325 9.30 6.76 -4.05
CA ARG A 325 10.12 7.50 -3.07
C ARG A 325 11.60 7.42 -3.43
N PHE A 326 12.30 8.55 -3.37
CA PHE A 326 13.73 8.70 -3.70
C PHE A 326 14.08 8.38 -5.15
N TYR A 327 13.08 8.18 -6.02
CA TYR A 327 13.34 7.94 -7.41
C TYR A 327 13.82 9.22 -8.11
N ARG A 328 14.82 9.07 -8.97
CA ARG A 328 15.40 10.14 -9.80
C ARG A 328 15.82 9.55 -11.13
N SER A 329 15.35 10.11 -12.23
CA SER A 329 15.76 9.71 -13.58
C SER A 329 17.24 10.02 -13.87
N ASP A 330 17.75 11.17 -13.36
CA ASP A 330 19.16 11.58 -13.42
C ASP A 330 19.65 11.99 -12.02
N PRO A 331 20.37 11.11 -11.29
CA PRO A 331 20.90 11.41 -9.98
C PRO A 331 21.94 12.53 -9.92
N ALA A 332 22.67 12.78 -11.01
CA ALA A 332 23.72 13.80 -11.04
C ALA A 332 23.10 15.20 -11.15
N ARG A 333 22.18 15.39 -12.07
CA ARG A 333 21.46 16.65 -12.29
C ARG A 333 20.55 16.99 -11.11
N SER A 334 19.86 16.01 -10.59
CA SER A 334 18.94 16.17 -9.46
C SER A 334 19.66 16.59 -8.18
N ARG A 335 20.94 16.22 -7.99
CA ARG A 335 21.76 16.76 -6.90
C ARG A 335 22.10 18.24 -7.09
N ALA A 336 22.33 18.66 -8.30
CA ALA A 336 22.60 20.06 -8.60
C ALA A 336 21.37 20.96 -8.37
N THR A 337 20.16 20.45 -8.65
CA THR A 337 18.90 21.17 -8.41
C THR A 337 18.33 20.99 -7.00
N GLY A 338 19.04 20.25 -6.12
CA GLY A 338 18.64 20.05 -4.72
C GLY A 338 17.43 19.15 -4.53
N GLY A 339 17.03 18.37 -5.55
CA GLY A 339 15.89 17.46 -5.48
C GLY A 339 16.15 16.31 -4.50
N THR A 340 15.15 15.96 -3.69
CA THR A 340 15.20 14.88 -2.70
C THR A 340 14.62 13.57 -3.22
N GLY A 341 13.77 13.63 -4.27
CA GLY A 341 13.02 12.50 -4.79
C GLY A 341 11.80 12.12 -3.94
N LEU A 342 11.40 12.97 -2.99
CA LEU A 342 10.22 12.75 -2.13
C LEU A 342 9.00 13.56 -2.58
N GLY A 343 9.19 14.72 -3.21
CA GLY A 343 8.10 15.65 -3.54
C GLY A 343 6.95 15.00 -4.33
N LEU A 344 7.25 14.27 -5.42
CA LEU A 344 6.22 13.60 -6.23
C LEU A 344 5.55 12.42 -5.47
N ALA A 345 6.28 11.74 -4.60
CA ALA A 345 5.70 10.70 -3.73
C ALA A 345 4.73 11.30 -2.70
N ILE A 346 5.05 12.50 -2.15
CA ILE A 346 4.16 13.28 -1.28
C ILE A 346 2.89 13.66 -2.06
N VAL A 347 3.01 14.19 -3.29
CA VAL A 347 1.86 14.52 -4.14
C VAL A 347 0.94 13.32 -4.34
N LYS A 348 1.50 12.16 -4.71
CA LYS A 348 0.73 10.92 -4.89
C LYS A 348 0.00 10.51 -3.62
N HIS A 349 0.66 10.61 -2.47
CA HIS A 349 0.06 10.24 -1.19
C HIS A 349 -1.09 11.19 -0.80
N ILE A 350 -0.87 12.50 -0.93
CA ILE A 350 -1.92 13.50 -0.69
C ILE A 350 -3.11 13.28 -1.63
N ALA A 351 -2.87 13.08 -2.93
CA ALA A 351 -3.92 12.82 -3.90
C ALA A 351 -4.77 11.60 -3.51
N THR A 352 -4.10 10.49 -3.13
CA THR A 352 -4.77 9.23 -2.73
C THR A 352 -5.59 9.42 -1.45
N ASN A 353 -5.06 10.11 -0.43
CA ASN A 353 -5.77 10.37 0.83
C ASN A 353 -7.02 11.27 0.64
N HIS A 354 -7.06 12.02 -0.47
CA HIS A 354 -8.22 12.84 -0.86
C HIS A 354 -9.14 12.13 -1.86
N GLY A 355 -9.04 10.80 -2.01
CA GLY A 355 -9.88 10.01 -2.93
C GLY A 355 -9.61 10.29 -4.42
N GLY A 356 -8.50 10.94 -4.71
CA GLY A 356 -8.08 11.31 -6.05
C GLY A 356 -6.85 10.55 -6.55
N GLY A 357 -6.14 11.15 -7.49
CA GLY A 357 -4.91 10.61 -8.07
C GLY A 357 -4.06 11.66 -8.75
N VAL A 358 -2.84 11.30 -9.11
CA VAL A 358 -1.93 12.11 -9.91
C VAL A 358 -1.47 11.32 -11.12
N SER A 359 -1.36 12.00 -12.25
CA SER A 359 -0.84 11.43 -13.50
C SER A 359 0.18 12.37 -14.13
N VAL A 360 0.98 11.84 -15.04
CA VAL A 360 1.95 12.60 -15.80
C VAL A 360 1.85 12.24 -17.29
N TRP A 361 1.90 13.25 -18.13
CA TRP A 361 2.16 13.14 -19.56
C TRP A 361 3.43 13.91 -19.87
N SER A 362 4.36 13.29 -20.58
CA SER A 362 5.63 13.93 -20.88
C SER A 362 6.23 13.39 -22.17
N VAL A 363 6.96 14.26 -22.86
CA VAL A 363 7.79 13.90 -24.00
C VAL A 363 9.20 14.40 -23.74
N GLU A 364 10.17 13.50 -23.80
CA GLU A 364 11.57 13.82 -23.58
C GLU A 364 12.01 14.96 -24.51
N GLY A 365 12.60 16.02 -23.96
CA GLY A 365 12.99 17.24 -24.66
C GLY A 365 11.87 18.27 -24.90
N SER A 366 10.61 17.99 -24.50
CA SER A 366 9.47 18.87 -24.80
C SER A 366 8.68 19.30 -23.54
N GLY A 367 9.13 18.88 -22.35
CA GLY A 367 8.48 19.21 -21.08
C GLY A 367 7.51 18.16 -20.61
N SER A 368 6.83 18.47 -19.48
CA SER A 368 5.91 17.57 -18.81
C SER A 368 4.62 18.28 -18.40
N THR A 369 3.56 17.51 -18.24
CA THR A 369 2.30 17.97 -17.64
C THR A 369 1.91 16.99 -16.55
N PHE A 370 1.97 17.44 -15.31
CA PHE A 370 1.45 16.71 -14.17
C PHE A 370 0.02 17.12 -13.90
N THR A 371 -0.88 16.17 -13.68
CA THR A 371 -2.30 16.43 -13.43
C THR A 371 -2.70 15.83 -12.10
N LEU A 372 -3.05 16.67 -11.13
CA LEU A 372 -3.67 16.32 -9.86
C LEU A 372 -5.18 16.25 -10.08
N ARG A 373 -5.80 15.12 -9.77
CA ARG A 373 -7.21 14.84 -9.98
C ARG A 373 -7.88 14.58 -8.63
N LEU A 374 -8.89 15.38 -8.28
CA LEU A 374 -9.57 15.34 -6.98
C LEU A 374 -11.09 15.28 -7.19
N PRO A 375 -11.87 14.55 -6.35
CA PRO A 375 -13.32 14.55 -6.44
C PRO A 375 -13.89 15.95 -6.21
N VAL A 376 -14.90 16.35 -7.01
CA VAL A 376 -15.63 17.63 -6.81
C VAL A 376 -16.40 17.57 -5.49
N ALA A 377 -16.32 18.61 -4.68
CA ALA A 377 -17.16 18.72 -3.48
C ALA A 377 -18.65 18.63 -3.84
N GLY A 378 -19.36 17.67 -3.22
CA GLY A 378 -20.80 17.44 -3.50
C GLY A 378 -21.10 16.47 -4.65
N SER A 379 -20.12 15.75 -5.21
CA SER A 379 -20.36 14.60 -6.08
C SER A 379 -20.67 13.33 -5.25
N ASP A 380 -21.60 12.50 -5.73
CA ASP A 380 -22.06 11.25 -5.06
C ASP A 380 -20.99 10.18 -4.74
N VAL A 381 -19.71 10.48 -4.90
CA VAL A 381 -18.58 9.59 -4.56
C VAL A 381 -18.44 9.40 -3.03
N ASP A 382 -19.10 10.25 -2.21
CA ASP A 382 -19.06 10.17 -0.74
C ASP A 382 -20.11 9.20 -0.14
N ARG A 383 -20.87 8.47 -0.94
CA ARG A 383 -21.73 7.38 -0.43
C ARG A 383 -20.92 6.09 -0.33
N GLN A 384 -20.21 5.90 0.79
CA GLN A 384 -20.02 4.54 1.30
C GLN A 384 -21.41 3.95 1.58
N PRO A 385 -21.69 2.68 1.22
CA PRO A 385 -22.90 2.03 1.67
C PRO A 385 -22.81 1.88 3.20
N ASP A 386 -23.55 2.71 3.92
CA ASP A 386 -23.87 2.44 5.30
C ASP A 386 -24.65 1.11 5.34
N ASP A 387 -24.10 0.13 6.02
CA ASP A 387 -24.79 -1.08 6.49
C ASP A 387 -25.88 -0.68 7.51
N ASP A 388 -27.01 -0.23 7.02
CA ASP A 388 -28.23 -0.09 7.81
C ASP A 388 -29.45 -0.16 6.88
N ASP A 389 -29.74 -1.36 6.41
CA ASP A 389 -31.09 -1.70 5.91
C ASP A 389 -31.50 -3.10 6.40
N GLU A 390 -31.65 -3.19 7.73
CA GLU A 390 -32.43 -4.24 8.34
C GLU A 390 -33.65 -3.61 9.04
N ALA A 391 -34.82 -4.02 8.58
CA ALA A 391 -36.15 -3.79 9.17
C ALA A 391 -37.02 -2.73 8.50
N ALA A 392 -37.78 -3.17 7.50
CA ALA A 392 -39.23 -2.93 7.47
C ALA A 392 -39.92 -3.74 6.37
N SER A 393 -40.22 -4.98 6.66
CA SER A 393 -41.28 -5.74 5.99
C SER A 393 -42.64 -5.31 6.57
N VAL A 394 -43.49 -4.70 5.75
CA VAL A 394 -44.95 -4.64 6.00
C VAL A 394 -45.69 -4.95 4.69
N PRO A 395 -46.79 -5.72 4.71
CA PRO A 395 -47.26 -6.49 3.57
C PRO A 395 -48.22 -5.73 2.66
N ALA A 396 -48.30 -6.27 1.44
CA ALA A 396 -49.21 -5.87 0.38
C ALA A 396 -50.69 -5.93 0.82
N GLU A 397 -51.43 -4.88 0.55
CA GLU A 397 -52.89 -4.91 0.49
C GLU A 397 -53.38 -4.50 -0.89
N THR A 398 -54.18 -5.38 -1.42
CA THR A 398 -54.81 -5.43 -2.73
C THR A 398 -55.92 -4.35 -2.85
N VAL A 399 -55.88 -3.53 -3.88
CA VAL A 399 -57.13 -2.95 -4.44
C VAL A 399 -57.08 -2.93 -5.97
N ARG A 400 -58.17 -3.46 -6.51
CA ARG A 400 -58.51 -3.74 -7.90
C ARG A 400 -58.88 -2.53 -8.73
N ALA A 401 -58.58 -2.62 -10.00
CA ALA A 401 -59.39 -2.38 -11.18
C ALA A 401 -59.82 -0.96 -11.57
N GLY A 402 -59.50 -0.62 -12.81
CA GLY A 402 -60.19 0.43 -13.59
C GLY A 402 -59.45 0.82 -14.87
N ALA A 403 -59.60 0.03 -15.92
CA ALA A 403 -59.49 0.48 -17.32
C ALA A 403 -60.93 0.75 -17.81
N PRO A 404 -61.19 1.35 -18.99
CA PRO A 404 -60.36 1.91 -20.06
C PRO A 404 -60.83 3.29 -20.54
N ASP A 405 -60.20 3.98 -21.45
CA ASP A 405 -60.77 4.33 -22.74
C ASP A 405 -59.78 5.02 -23.70
N LYS A 406 -60.03 4.80 -24.96
CA LYS A 406 -59.32 5.18 -26.17
C LYS A 406 -59.65 6.60 -26.65
N ARG A 407 -58.86 7.03 -27.64
CA ARG A 407 -59.00 8.11 -28.65
C ARG A 407 -58.32 9.41 -28.28
N GLY A 408 -57.61 10.04 -29.12
CA GLY A 408 -57.29 9.93 -30.53
C GLY A 408 -56.72 11.26 -30.99
N THR A 409 -55.85 11.18 -31.95
CA THR A 409 -55.60 12.17 -33.02
C THR A 409 -55.26 13.64 -32.67
N LEU A 410 -54.10 14.11 -32.87
CA LEU A 410 -53.53 14.80 -34.06
C LEU A 410 -52.03 15.04 -33.83
#